data_12d81137fcc7f970ccb5e979d90d7571
#
_entry.id   12d81137fcc7f970ccb5e979d90d7571
#
_cell.length_a   1.000
_cell.length_b   1.000
_cell.length_c   1.000
_cell.angle_alpha   90.00
_cell.angle_beta   90.00
_cell.angle_gamma   90.00
#
_symmetry.space_group_name_H-M   'P 1'
#
loop_
_entity.id
_entity.type
_entity.pdbx_description
1 polymer ?
#
loop_
_entity_poly.entity_id
_entity_poly.type
_entity_poly.pdbx_seq_one_letter_code
_entity_poly.pdbx_strand_id
1 'polypeptide(L)'
;TVPFVSIVIPTTGNVKFIKGLVESVDKLDYPKEKYELILIGDEETKLLNVNSSRAKNYGIDTTVLYKPFAAGKKRNIGVEMAKGEIIAFTDDDTILKEDWIKNSINHLHENPKYVGVGGPNFTPREGLPFAKAVGRIFGSKFLFSFRYTIGHAKPKEIEHKPTCNYIIKKNVFKKVQFHDTLWPG
;
A
#
# COMPACT_ATOMS: atom_id res chain seq x y z
N THR A 1 -6.95 -1.17 -21.84
CA THR A 1 -7.98 -1.17 -20.77
C THR A 1 -7.35 -0.79 -19.43
N VAL A 2 -8.05 0.03 -18.65
CA VAL A 2 -7.62 0.40 -17.30
C VAL A 2 -7.86 -0.80 -16.36
N PRO A 3 -6.82 -1.42 -15.75
CA PRO A 3 -6.98 -2.60 -14.92
C PRO A 3 -7.70 -2.29 -13.60
N PHE A 4 -8.36 -3.30 -13.01
CA PHE A 4 -8.94 -3.16 -11.68
C PHE A 4 -7.87 -3.41 -10.61
N VAL A 5 -7.78 -2.51 -9.62
CA VAL A 5 -6.76 -2.54 -8.56
C VAL A 5 -7.41 -2.77 -7.20
N SER A 6 -6.90 -3.73 -6.43
CA SER A 6 -7.27 -3.90 -5.03
C SER A 6 -6.18 -3.36 -4.12
N ILE A 7 -6.50 -2.32 -3.34
CA ILE A 7 -5.59 -1.72 -2.36
C ILE A 7 -5.75 -2.51 -1.06
N VAL A 8 -4.72 -3.25 -0.65
CA VAL A 8 -4.73 -4.14 0.52
C VAL A 8 -3.90 -3.54 1.64
N ILE A 9 -4.51 -3.33 2.79
CA ILE A 9 -3.93 -2.62 3.93
C ILE A 9 -4.11 -3.42 5.21
N PRO A 10 -3.03 -4.03 5.74
CA PRO A 10 -3.03 -4.54 7.09
C PRO A 10 -2.99 -3.36 8.07
N THR A 11 -3.79 -3.39 9.11
CA THR A 11 -3.84 -2.31 10.10
C THR A 11 -3.95 -2.84 11.53
N THR A 12 -3.49 -2.06 12.48
CA THR A 12 -3.72 -2.26 13.92
C THR A 12 -4.95 -1.48 14.42
N GLY A 13 -5.62 -0.75 13.54
CA GLY A 13 -6.84 0.01 13.84
C GLY A 13 -6.61 1.43 14.37
N ASN A 14 -5.45 2.04 14.12
CA ASN A 14 -5.23 3.44 14.50
C ASN A 14 -6.10 4.38 13.62
N VAL A 15 -7.19 4.86 14.21
CA VAL A 15 -8.19 5.69 13.54
C VAL A 15 -7.61 6.93 12.86
N LYS A 16 -6.61 7.57 13.48
CA LYS A 16 -5.98 8.79 12.93
C LYS A 16 -5.22 8.49 11.64
N PHE A 17 -4.49 7.40 11.61
CA PHE A 17 -3.73 6.99 10.44
C PHE A 17 -4.66 6.58 9.30
N ILE A 18 -5.62 5.69 9.59
CA ILE A 18 -6.58 5.21 8.59
C ILE A 18 -7.37 6.38 7.97
N LYS A 19 -7.73 7.41 8.77
CA LYS A 19 -8.39 8.61 8.24
C LYS A 19 -7.55 9.31 7.18
N GLY A 20 -6.28 9.59 7.46
CA GLY A 20 -5.36 10.24 6.52
C GLY A 20 -5.16 9.41 5.25
N LEU A 21 -5.02 8.09 5.43
CA LEU A 21 -4.91 7.17 4.30
C LEU A 21 -6.16 7.22 3.41
N VAL A 22 -7.38 7.05 3.96
CA VAL A 22 -8.65 7.06 3.19
C VAL A 22 -8.84 8.39 2.47
N GLU A 23 -8.51 9.51 3.10
CA GLU A 23 -8.52 10.82 2.45
C GLU A 23 -7.53 10.92 1.28
N SER A 24 -6.40 10.21 1.34
CA SER A 24 -5.46 10.15 0.23
C SER A 24 -5.89 9.19 -0.87
N VAL A 25 -6.58 8.10 -0.54
CA VAL A 25 -7.18 7.18 -1.52
C VAL A 25 -8.27 7.90 -2.33
N ASP A 26 -9.09 8.75 -1.70
CA ASP A 26 -10.11 9.54 -2.39
C ASP A 26 -9.54 10.48 -3.47
N LYS A 27 -8.30 10.93 -3.28
CA LYS A 27 -7.61 11.86 -4.19
C LYS A 27 -6.82 11.18 -5.31
N LEU A 28 -6.86 9.86 -5.41
CA LEU A 28 -6.13 9.13 -6.45
C LEU A 28 -6.63 9.53 -7.84
N ASP A 29 -5.70 9.87 -8.74
CA ASP A 29 -5.94 10.08 -10.17
C ASP A 29 -6.10 8.71 -10.87
N TYR A 30 -7.19 8.03 -10.50
CA TYR A 30 -7.58 6.73 -11.04
C TYR A 30 -9.10 6.58 -10.96
N PRO A 31 -9.79 5.98 -11.95
CA PRO A 31 -11.25 5.86 -11.92
C PRO A 31 -11.74 5.14 -10.67
N LYS A 32 -12.67 5.74 -9.93
CA LYS A 32 -13.14 5.20 -8.64
C LYS A 32 -13.78 3.81 -8.77
N GLU A 33 -14.43 3.55 -9.90
CA GLU A 33 -15.01 2.25 -10.24
C GLU A 33 -13.96 1.20 -10.65
N LYS A 34 -12.68 1.56 -10.70
CA LYS A 34 -11.55 0.69 -11.07
C LYS A 34 -10.62 0.35 -9.92
N TYR A 35 -10.99 0.68 -8.70
CA TYR A 35 -10.29 0.18 -7.53
C TYR A 35 -11.23 -0.10 -6.36
N GLU A 36 -10.75 -0.91 -5.44
CA GLU A 36 -11.37 -1.17 -4.14
C GLU A 36 -10.35 -1.03 -3.02
N LEU A 37 -10.83 -0.82 -1.80
CA LEU A 37 -10.04 -0.75 -0.59
C LEU A 37 -10.36 -1.94 0.32
N ILE A 38 -9.36 -2.72 0.72
CA ILE A 38 -9.48 -3.86 1.62
C ILE A 38 -8.65 -3.58 2.88
N LEU A 39 -9.33 -3.31 3.98
CA LEU A 39 -8.72 -3.06 5.29
C LEU A 39 -8.85 -4.31 6.16
N ILE A 40 -7.73 -4.79 6.71
CA ILE A 40 -7.71 -5.97 7.56
C ILE A 40 -7.09 -5.60 8.91
N GLY A 41 -7.94 -5.46 9.91
CA GLY A 41 -7.58 -5.00 11.26
C GLY A 41 -7.63 -6.09 12.33
N ASP A 42 -7.14 -5.74 13.53
CA ASP A 42 -7.12 -6.63 14.68
C ASP A 42 -8.43 -6.59 15.47
N GLU A 43 -9.10 -5.42 15.54
CA GLU A 43 -10.26 -5.20 16.37
C GLU A 43 -11.41 -4.55 15.59
N GLU A 44 -12.62 -5.08 15.79
CA GLU A 44 -13.85 -4.63 15.12
C GLU A 44 -14.20 -3.18 15.46
N THR A 45 -14.17 -2.85 16.74
CA THR A 45 -14.67 -1.56 17.26
C THR A 45 -13.89 -0.34 16.75
N LYS A 46 -12.59 -0.49 16.50
CA LYS A 46 -11.75 0.62 16.04
C LYS A 46 -11.94 0.95 14.58
N LEU A 47 -12.26 -0.05 13.75
CA LEU A 47 -12.41 0.10 12.31
C LEU A 47 -13.83 0.51 11.88
N LEU A 48 -14.87 0.10 12.60
CA LEU A 48 -16.27 0.44 12.29
C LEU A 48 -16.51 1.96 12.28
N ASN A 49 -15.92 2.69 13.21
CA ASN A 49 -16.08 4.14 13.31
C ASN A 49 -15.40 4.93 12.17
N VAL A 50 -14.46 4.33 11.48
CA VAL A 50 -13.73 4.96 10.35
C VAL A 50 -14.39 4.64 9.01
N ASN A 51 -14.97 3.46 8.90
CA ASN A 51 -15.34 2.89 7.61
C ASN A 51 -16.78 3.12 7.16
N SER A 52 -17.73 3.12 8.07
CA SER A 52 -19.14 3.14 7.67
C SER A 52 -19.58 4.49 7.12
N SER A 53 -18.96 5.58 7.54
CA SER A 53 -19.38 6.92 7.15
C SER A 53 -18.47 7.60 6.10
N ARG A 54 -17.14 7.40 6.14
CA ARG A 54 -16.23 8.18 5.29
C ARG A 54 -15.87 7.55 3.96
N ALA A 55 -15.44 6.30 3.93
CA ALA A 55 -15.15 5.64 2.66
C ALA A 55 -16.41 5.54 1.78
N LYS A 56 -17.58 5.28 2.41
CA LYS A 56 -18.87 5.36 1.72
C LYS A 56 -19.20 6.76 1.23
N ASN A 57 -18.86 7.81 2.00
CA ASN A 57 -19.08 9.20 1.59
C ASN A 57 -18.22 9.60 0.38
N TYR A 58 -17.07 8.95 0.19
CA TYR A 58 -16.22 9.16 -0.97
C TYR A 58 -16.56 8.25 -2.17
N GLY A 59 -17.54 7.33 -2.02
CA GLY A 59 -17.93 6.40 -3.07
C GLY A 59 -16.87 5.34 -3.40
N ILE A 60 -15.99 5.01 -2.42
CA ILE A 60 -14.96 3.97 -2.56
C ILE A 60 -15.54 2.63 -2.13
N ASP A 61 -15.48 1.63 -3.00
CA ASP A 61 -15.81 0.24 -2.63
C ASP A 61 -14.83 -0.25 -1.56
N THR A 62 -15.33 -0.47 -0.36
CA THR A 62 -14.47 -0.75 0.81
C THR A 62 -14.95 -1.97 1.56
N THR A 63 -14.05 -2.94 1.68
CA THR A 63 -14.22 -4.15 2.50
C THR A 63 -13.38 -4.04 3.76
N VAL A 64 -13.97 -4.36 4.90
CA VAL A 64 -13.29 -4.36 6.21
C VAL A 64 -13.41 -5.72 6.85
N LEU A 65 -12.29 -6.24 7.29
CA LEU A 65 -12.17 -7.54 7.95
C LEU A 65 -11.48 -7.40 9.29
N TYR A 66 -11.90 -8.25 10.22
CA TYR A 66 -11.31 -8.35 11.55
C TYR A 66 -10.62 -9.70 11.70
N LYS A 67 -9.29 -9.65 11.64
CA LYS A 67 -8.45 -10.86 11.73
C LYS A 67 -7.17 -10.49 12.50
N PRO A 68 -7.05 -10.91 13.79
CA PRO A 68 -5.89 -10.61 14.64
C PRO A 68 -4.70 -11.50 14.27
N PHE A 69 -4.18 -11.29 13.07
CA PHE A 69 -3.06 -12.03 12.53
C PHE A 69 -1.87 -11.11 12.26
N ALA A 70 -0.68 -11.69 12.10
CA ALA A 70 0.49 -10.98 11.62
C ALA A 70 0.22 -10.33 10.24
N ALA A 71 0.93 -9.25 9.94
CA ALA A 71 0.72 -8.44 8.73
C ALA A 71 0.82 -9.27 7.44
N GLY A 72 1.74 -10.24 7.38
CA GLY A 72 1.87 -11.15 6.23
C GLY A 72 0.59 -11.94 5.97
N LYS A 73 0.02 -12.55 7.02
CA LYS A 73 -1.24 -13.29 6.90
C LYS A 73 -2.42 -12.40 6.54
N LYS A 74 -2.51 -11.19 7.10
CA LYS A 74 -3.52 -10.21 6.69
C LYS A 74 -3.41 -9.87 5.21
N ARG A 75 -2.18 -9.70 4.68
CA ARG A 75 -1.97 -9.45 3.25
C ARG A 75 -2.43 -10.63 2.39
N ASN A 76 -2.13 -11.87 2.79
CA ASN A 76 -2.61 -13.08 2.08
C ASN A 76 -4.14 -13.10 2.01
N ILE A 77 -4.84 -12.87 3.13
CA ILE A 77 -6.30 -12.78 3.19
C ILE A 77 -6.82 -11.69 2.25
N GLY A 78 -6.18 -10.51 2.25
CA GLY A 78 -6.55 -9.41 1.37
C GLY A 78 -6.39 -9.77 -0.11
N VAL A 79 -5.33 -10.48 -0.47
CA VAL A 79 -5.11 -10.97 -1.85
C VAL A 79 -6.17 -12.00 -2.26
N GLU A 80 -6.57 -12.90 -1.38
CA GLU A 80 -7.63 -13.88 -1.65
C GLU A 80 -8.96 -13.20 -1.96
N MET A 81 -9.31 -12.16 -1.19
CA MET A 81 -10.57 -11.41 -1.36
C MET A 81 -10.55 -10.41 -2.51
N ALA A 82 -9.38 -10.00 -2.95
CA ALA A 82 -9.21 -8.98 -3.96
C ALA A 82 -9.91 -9.34 -5.29
N LYS A 83 -10.70 -8.42 -5.83
CA LYS A 83 -11.32 -8.54 -7.16
C LYS A 83 -10.34 -8.14 -8.27
N GLY A 84 -9.34 -7.30 -7.93
CA GLY A 84 -8.38 -6.75 -8.86
C GLY A 84 -7.40 -7.77 -9.43
N GLU A 85 -7.03 -7.60 -10.69
CA GLU A 85 -5.91 -8.29 -11.31
C GLU A 85 -4.55 -7.72 -10.88
N ILE A 86 -4.57 -6.55 -10.26
CA ILE A 86 -3.44 -5.85 -9.67
C ILE A 86 -3.69 -5.67 -8.18
N ILE A 87 -2.68 -5.97 -7.36
CA ILE A 87 -2.70 -5.73 -5.92
C ILE A 87 -1.77 -4.57 -5.60
N ALA A 88 -2.27 -3.62 -4.84
CA ALA A 88 -1.50 -2.48 -4.33
C ALA A 88 -1.39 -2.58 -2.81
N PHE A 89 -0.18 -2.81 -2.29
CA PHE A 89 0.08 -2.83 -0.86
C PHE A 89 0.56 -1.49 -0.37
N THR A 90 0.01 -1.07 0.75
CA THR A 90 0.48 0.07 1.53
C THR A 90 0.21 -0.18 3.01
N ASP A 91 0.76 0.65 3.89
CA ASP A 91 0.54 0.58 5.33
C ASP A 91 -0.47 1.67 5.76
N ASP A 92 -1.11 1.51 6.91
CA ASP A 92 -2.19 2.39 7.37
C ASP A 92 -1.72 3.80 7.79
N ASP A 93 -0.43 4.00 8.02
CA ASP A 93 0.22 5.27 8.39
C ASP A 93 0.79 6.05 7.19
N THR A 94 0.45 5.64 5.97
CA THR A 94 0.94 6.29 4.75
C THR A 94 -0.06 7.32 4.19
N ILE A 95 0.46 8.28 3.44
CA ILE A 95 -0.30 9.21 2.61
C ILE A 95 0.09 8.95 1.15
N LEU A 96 -0.85 8.52 0.35
CA LEU A 96 -0.63 8.19 -1.05
C LEU A 96 -0.52 9.46 -1.89
N LYS A 97 0.34 9.44 -2.90
CA LYS A 97 0.32 10.46 -3.95
C LYS A 97 -0.82 10.20 -4.92
N GLU A 98 -1.41 11.25 -5.44
CA GLU A 98 -2.54 11.17 -6.37
C GLU A 98 -2.22 10.30 -7.59
N ASP A 99 -1.02 10.38 -8.12
CA ASP A 99 -0.54 9.65 -9.29
C ASP A 99 0.00 8.23 -9.00
N TRP A 100 -0.08 7.75 -7.75
CA TRP A 100 0.56 6.51 -7.31
C TRP A 100 0.17 5.28 -8.13
N ILE A 101 -1.12 5.00 -8.25
CA ILE A 101 -1.62 3.84 -9.04
C ILE A 101 -1.34 4.05 -10.52
N LYS A 102 -1.68 5.21 -11.05
CA LYS A 102 -1.55 5.55 -12.47
C LYS A 102 -0.12 5.36 -12.96
N ASN A 103 0.86 5.95 -12.27
CA ASN A 103 2.27 5.82 -12.65
C ASN A 103 2.77 4.38 -12.57
N SER A 104 2.34 3.64 -11.54
CA SER A 104 2.72 2.24 -11.37
C SER A 104 2.16 1.35 -12.48
N ILE A 105 0.89 1.54 -12.84
CA ILE A 105 0.25 0.79 -13.93
C ILE A 105 0.90 1.11 -15.27
N ASN A 106 1.17 2.40 -15.56
CA ASN A 106 1.87 2.79 -16.78
C ASN A 106 3.24 2.11 -16.88
N HIS A 107 4.00 2.11 -15.77
CA HIS A 107 5.31 1.46 -15.76
C HIS A 107 5.24 -0.05 -16.00
N LEU A 108 4.25 -0.76 -15.41
CA LEU A 108 4.03 -2.18 -15.65
C LEU A 108 3.56 -2.47 -17.09
N HIS A 109 2.82 -1.57 -17.70
CA HIS A 109 2.37 -1.69 -19.08
C HIS A 109 3.53 -1.50 -20.07
N GLU A 110 4.37 -0.48 -19.85
CA GLU A 110 5.57 -0.21 -20.66
C GLU A 110 6.64 -1.31 -20.53
N ASN A 111 6.64 -2.02 -19.39
CA ASN A 111 7.64 -3.02 -19.07
C ASN A 111 6.99 -4.36 -18.68
N PRO A 112 6.39 -5.10 -19.62
CA PRO A 112 5.57 -6.28 -19.32
C PRO A 112 6.34 -7.45 -18.69
N LYS A 113 7.66 -7.47 -18.79
CA LYS A 113 8.53 -8.45 -18.12
C LYS A 113 8.49 -8.35 -16.59
N TYR A 114 8.15 -7.18 -16.03
CA TYR A 114 8.06 -7.02 -14.58
C TYR A 114 6.70 -7.46 -14.05
N VAL A 115 6.74 -8.06 -12.89
CA VAL A 115 5.54 -8.53 -12.20
C VAL A 115 5.04 -7.54 -11.15
N GLY A 116 5.91 -6.62 -10.72
CA GLY A 116 5.57 -5.60 -9.72
C GLY A 116 6.47 -4.37 -9.83
N VAL A 117 6.03 -3.31 -9.21
CA VAL A 117 6.72 -2.03 -9.11
C VAL A 117 6.56 -1.46 -7.71
N GLY A 118 7.62 -0.84 -7.19
CA GLY A 118 7.58 -0.13 -5.92
C GLY A 118 8.21 1.25 -6.06
N GLY A 119 7.53 2.23 -5.51
CA GLY A 119 7.98 3.61 -5.51
C GLY A 119 8.85 3.97 -4.30
N PRO A 120 9.41 5.18 -4.27
CA PRO A 120 10.10 5.71 -3.11
C PRO A 120 9.13 6.09 -2.00
N ASN A 121 9.57 5.98 -0.74
CA ASN A 121 8.86 6.48 0.42
C ASN A 121 9.46 7.82 0.84
N PHE A 122 8.62 8.81 1.10
CA PHE A 122 9.04 10.15 1.51
C PHE A 122 8.55 10.43 2.93
N THR A 123 9.42 10.97 3.77
CA THR A 123 9.00 11.50 5.08
C THR A 123 8.29 12.83 4.87
N PRO A 124 7.11 13.05 5.49
CA PRO A 124 6.39 14.31 5.40
C PRO A 124 7.26 15.51 5.82
N ARG A 125 7.17 16.61 5.06
CA ARG A 125 7.96 17.84 5.34
C ARG A 125 7.61 18.46 6.71
N GLU A 126 6.35 18.31 7.15
CA GLU A 126 5.81 18.84 8.41
C GLU A 126 5.95 17.85 9.59
N GLY A 127 6.64 16.73 9.39
CA GLY A 127 6.86 15.72 10.43
C GLY A 127 7.74 16.22 11.59
N LEU A 128 7.65 15.51 12.72
CA LEU A 128 8.49 15.75 13.90
C LEU A 128 9.99 15.72 13.52
N PRO A 129 10.86 16.47 14.22
CA PRO A 129 12.31 16.48 13.98
C PRO A 129 12.93 15.09 13.94
N PHE A 130 12.48 14.19 14.80
CA PHE A 130 12.92 12.80 14.85
C PHE A 130 12.53 12.05 13.56
N ALA A 131 11.29 12.16 13.10
CA ALA A 131 10.85 11.52 11.86
C ALA A 131 11.63 12.03 10.63
N LYS A 132 11.96 13.33 10.61
CA LYS A 132 12.82 13.92 9.58
C LYS A 132 14.26 13.39 9.63
N ALA A 133 14.82 13.20 10.84
CA ALA A 133 16.12 12.61 11.00
C ALA A 133 16.16 11.16 10.51
N VAL A 134 15.18 10.35 10.90
CA VAL A 134 14.99 8.97 10.44
C VAL A 134 14.86 8.92 8.92
N GLY A 135 14.01 9.79 8.33
CA GLY A 135 13.85 9.88 6.88
C GLY A 135 15.14 10.25 6.14
N ARG A 136 15.99 11.12 6.72
CA ARG A 136 17.32 11.43 6.18
C ARG A 136 18.26 10.24 6.22
N ILE A 137 18.23 9.47 7.33
CA ILE A 137 19.04 8.26 7.48
C ILE A 137 18.63 7.22 6.43
N PHE A 138 17.34 6.92 6.31
CA PHE A 138 16.83 5.97 5.30
C PHE A 138 17.03 6.47 3.87
N GLY A 139 17.09 7.79 3.66
CA GLY A 139 17.40 8.43 2.38
C GLY A 139 18.87 8.54 2.05
N SER A 140 19.75 8.22 3.00
CA SER A 140 21.18 8.30 2.80
C SER A 140 21.65 7.20 1.84
N LYS A 141 22.27 7.60 0.74
CA LYS A 141 22.91 6.68 -0.21
C LYS A 141 24.01 5.83 0.44
N PHE A 142 24.57 6.30 1.55
CA PHE A 142 25.68 5.67 2.23
C PHE A 142 25.26 4.54 3.17
N LEU A 143 24.11 4.68 3.86
CA LEU A 143 23.66 3.72 4.86
C LEU A 143 22.66 2.68 4.33
N PHE A 144 21.85 3.06 3.35
CA PHE A 144 20.75 2.21 2.82
C PHE A 144 20.62 2.25 1.31
N SER A 145 21.74 2.37 0.58
CA SER A 145 21.80 2.71 -0.84
C SER A 145 21.07 1.76 -1.79
N PHE A 146 20.61 0.61 -1.33
CA PHE A 146 20.02 -0.41 -2.19
C PHE A 146 18.54 -0.73 -1.93
N ARG A 147 18.01 -0.41 -0.75
CA ARG A 147 16.65 -0.84 -0.37
C ARG A 147 15.60 0.29 -0.37
N TYR A 148 16.01 1.51 -0.05
CA TYR A 148 15.08 2.65 0.11
C TYR A 148 15.56 3.81 -0.74
N THR A 149 15.29 3.78 -2.04
CA THR A 149 15.66 4.90 -2.90
C THR A 149 14.70 6.06 -2.61
N ILE A 150 15.20 7.07 -1.90
CA ILE A 150 14.53 8.36 -1.80
C ILE A 150 15.01 9.21 -2.96
N GLY A 151 14.07 9.75 -3.74
CA GLY A 151 14.36 10.72 -4.78
C GLY A 151 14.27 10.18 -6.21
N HIS A 152 14.66 10.99 -7.16
CA HIS A 152 14.52 10.80 -8.61
C HIS A 152 15.50 9.78 -9.20
N ALA A 153 15.60 8.59 -8.59
CA ALA A 153 16.41 7.54 -9.16
C ALA A 153 15.75 7.00 -10.43
N LYS A 154 16.57 6.69 -11.44
CA LYS A 154 16.09 5.95 -12.60
C LYS A 154 15.53 4.60 -12.16
N PRO A 155 14.46 4.07 -12.78
CA PRO A 155 13.96 2.74 -12.50
C PRO A 155 15.09 1.70 -12.60
N LYS A 156 15.15 0.79 -11.63
CA LYS A 156 16.11 -0.32 -11.61
C LYS A 156 15.46 -1.58 -11.10
N GLU A 157 15.96 -2.72 -11.51
CA GLU A 157 15.57 -4.01 -10.96
C GLU A 157 16.07 -4.14 -9.53
N ILE A 158 15.22 -4.68 -8.65
CA ILE A 158 15.54 -4.91 -7.24
C ILE A 158 15.00 -6.28 -6.81
N GLU A 159 15.71 -6.94 -5.93
CA GLU A 159 15.32 -8.25 -5.39
C GLU A 159 14.32 -8.14 -4.23
N HIS A 160 14.38 -7.04 -3.49
CA HIS A 160 13.55 -6.84 -2.30
C HIS A 160 12.91 -5.46 -2.29
N LYS A 161 11.61 -5.41 -1.98
CA LYS A 161 10.85 -4.17 -1.82
C LYS A 161 9.95 -4.25 -0.60
N PRO A 162 9.97 -3.25 0.29
CA PRO A 162 8.98 -3.13 1.37
C PRO A 162 7.56 -3.00 0.82
N THR A 163 6.61 -3.64 1.50
CA THR A 163 5.20 -3.68 1.11
C THR A 163 4.44 -2.37 1.35
N CYS A 164 5.03 -1.41 2.06
CA CYS A 164 4.40 -0.10 2.29
C CYS A 164 4.24 0.77 1.03
N ASN A 165 4.83 0.38 -0.09
CA ASN A 165 4.66 1.04 -1.41
C ASN A 165 5.00 0.04 -2.52
N TYR A 166 4.09 -0.91 -2.76
CA TYR A 166 4.33 -1.99 -3.72
C TYR A 166 3.07 -2.38 -4.48
N ILE A 167 3.14 -2.33 -5.81
CA ILE A 167 2.04 -2.71 -6.71
C ILE A 167 2.51 -3.91 -7.54
N ILE A 168 1.69 -4.98 -7.59
CA ILE A 168 2.08 -6.27 -8.17
C ILE A 168 0.90 -6.96 -8.87
N LYS A 169 1.18 -7.70 -9.93
CA LYS A 169 0.19 -8.53 -10.61
C LYS A 169 -0.30 -9.66 -9.68
N LYS A 170 -1.61 -9.78 -9.48
CA LYS A 170 -2.21 -10.76 -8.56
C LYS A 170 -1.82 -12.20 -8.85
N ASN A 171 -1.59 -12.56 -10.12
CA ASN A 171 -1.27 -13.92 -10.53
C ASN A 171 0.03 -14.47 -9.91
N VAL A 172 0.93 -13.61 -9.42
CA VAL A 172 2.14 -13.99 -8.69
C VAL A 172 1.80 -14.79 -7.43
N PHE A 173 0.71 -14.42 -6.74
CA PHE A 173 0.27 -15.06 -5.50
C PHE A 173 -0.28 -16.47 -5.66
N LYS A 174 -0.44 -16.96 -6.91
CA LYS A 174 -0.68 -18.38 -7.17
C LYS A 174 0.56 -19.25 -6.87
N LYS A 175 1.75 -18.65 -6.82
CA LYS A 175 3.03 -19.37 -6.63
C LYS A 175 3.73 -19.03 -5.32
N VAL A 176 3.47 -17.84 -4.78
CA VAL A 176 4.13 -17.33 -3.56
C VAL A 176 3.10 -16.67 -2.66
N GLN A 177 3.36 -16.71 -1.36
CA GLN A 177 2.56 -16.05 -0.33
C GLN A 177 3.47 -15.41 0.69
N PHE A 178 2.95 -14.45 1.45
CA PHE A 178 3.65 -13.91 2.62
C PHE A 178 3.72 -14.99 3.71
N HIS A 179 4.78 -14.97 4.49
CA HIS A 179 4.90 -15.87 5.64
C HIS A 179 3.91 -15.47 6.73
N ASP A 180 3.15 -16.44 7.25
CA ASP A 180 2.03 -16.17 8.17
C ASP A 180 2.46 -15.74 9.58
N THR A 181 3.68 -16.08 10.02
CA THR A 181 4.14 -15.91 11.41
C THR A 181 5.33 -14.99 11.57
N LEU A 182 6.03 -14.63 10.48
CA LEU A 182 7.17 -13.72 10.55
C LEU A 182 6.72 -12.27 10.79
N TRP A 183 7.36 -11.62 11.77
CA TRP A 183 7.21 -10.22 12.06
C TRP A 183 8.57 -9.51 11.89
N PRO A 184 8.62 -8.36 11.20
CA PRO A 184 7.59 -7.74 10.35
C PRO A 184 7.43 -8.50 9.03
N GLY A 185 6.18 -8.74 8.61
CA GLY A 185 5.82 -9.48 7.39
C GLY A 185 6.12 -8.75 6.10
#